data_b3f29af35a15f450f1432cb387946685
#
_entry.id   b3f29af35a15f450f1432cb387946685
#
_cell.length_a   1.000
_cell.length_b   1.000
_cell.length_c   1.000
_cell.angle_alpha   90.00
_cell.angle_beta   90.00
_cell.angle_gamma   90.00
#
_symmetry.space_group_name_H-M   'P 1'
#
loop_
_entity.id
_entity.type
_entity.pdbx_description
1 polymer ?
#
loop_
_entity_poly.entity_id
_entity_poly.type
_entity_poly.pdbx_seq_one_letter_code
_entity_poly.pdbx_strand_id
1 'polypeptide(L)'
;MNVFRKVPLSYIRVFEAAGRTLSFADAARELSLSPSAVSHSVRKLEDLLGHRLFLRSTREVRLTREGAMLMEHIQRGMDEMQRGFALLTSEERTPLRLHTAPSFATQWLLPRLAGFVRDHPNIDLRFSASTDYARFDDDFDLDIVYGEPKPSPHEKIPLALEGLAPLCTPALAERIRKPEDLYHMPLIQCEVQMYQWKGWFEANQLPPPTHYGLRFDRSSMAIAAAVDGLGVVLESTLLSERELQRGELVRPLAGSTREVEYVGHYLVHPRRAHRHEAFETFKAWLLHALGIADAS
;
A
#
# COMPACT_ATOMS: atom_id res chain seq x y z
N MET A 1 -34.32 -7.94 12.29
CA MET A 1 -35.08 -7.93 10.99
C MET A 1 -34.27 -7.17 9.97
N ASN A 2 -33.88 -7.77 8.83
CA ASN A 2 -32.99 -7.15 7.86
C ASN A 2 -33.68 -5.99 7.11
N VAL A 3 -33.40 -4.75 7.50
CA VAL A 3 -33.98 -3.51 6.94
C VAL A 3 -33.66 -3.41 5.43
N PHE A 4 -32.48 -3.87 5.00
CA PHE A 4 -32.04 -3.83 3.60
C PHE A 4 -33.05 -4.50 2.63
N ARG A 5 -33.69 -5.60 3.05
CA ARG A 5 -34.70 -6.29 2.22
C ARG A 5 -35.97 -5.45 1.97
N LYS A 6 -36.20 -4.41 2.76
CA LYS A 6 -37.38 -3.55 2.63
C LYS A 6 -37.11 -2.26 1.86
N VAL A 7 -35.83 -1.92 1.65
CA VAL A 7 -35.42 -0.69 0.96
C VAL A 7 -35.23 -0.98 -0.52
N PRO A 8 -36.03 -0.41 -1.42
CA PRO A 8 -35.82 -0.52 -2.86
C PRO A 8 -34.49 0.12 -3.27
N LEU A 9 -33.74 -0.55 -4.16
CA LEU A 9 -32.48 -0.02 -4.70
C LEU A 9 -32.65 1.32 -5.43
N SER A 10 -33.83 1.59 -5.98
CA SER A 10 -34.17 2.87 -6.59
C SER A 10 -34.10 4.03 -5.59
N TYR A 11 -34.48 3.82 -4.33
CA TYR A 11 -34.38 4.86 -3.30
C TYR A 11 -32.92 5.11 -2.90
N ILE A 12 -32.12 4.06 -2.90
CA ILE A 12 -30.68 4.16 -2.63
C ILE A 12 -30.00 4.98 -3.73
N ARG A 13 -30.29 4.70 -5.02
CA ARG A 13 -29.79 5.50 -6.16
C ARG A 13 -30.18 6.97 -6.06
N VAL A 14 -31.43 7.24 -5.72
CA VAL A 14 -31.92 8.61 -5.57
C VAL A 14 -31.24 9.32 -4.41
N PHE A 15 -31.06 8.64 -3.29
CA PHE A 15 -30.36 9.19 -2.12
C PHE A 15 -28.89 9.50 -2.43
N GLU A 16 -28.18 8.59 -3.11
CA GLU A 16 -26.78 8.79 -3.52
C GLU A 16 -26.65 10.03 -4.43
N ALA A 17 -27.44 10.11 -5.50
CA ALA A 17 -27.38 11.25 -6.43
C ALA A 17 -27.69 12.57 -5.71
N ALA A 18 -28.71 12.59 -4.84
CA ALA A 18 -29.09 13.78 -4.06
C ALA A 18 -28.02 14.17 -3.03
N GLY A 19 -27.35 13.21 -2.41
CA GLY A 19 -26.31 13.44 -1.41
C GLY A 19 -24.97 13.90 -2.04
N ARG A 20 -24.65 13.40 -3.22
CA ARG A 20 -23.44 13.80 -3.97
C ARG A 20 -23.58 15.18 -4.59
N THR A 21 -24.75 15.48 -5.18
CA THR A 21 -25.00 16.79 -5.82
C THR A 21 -25.40 17.87 -4.81
N LEU A 22 -25.83 17.50 -3.60
CA LEU A 22 -26.47 18.38 -2.60
C LEU A 22 -27.63 19.21 -3.19
N SER A 23 -28.29 18.70 -4.24
CA SER A 23 -29.32 19.35 -5.02
C SER A 23 -30.34 18.33 -5.53
N PHE A 24 -31.59 18.45 -5.08
CA PHE A 24 -32.65 17.57 -5.58
C PHE A 24 -33.00 17.83 -7.06
N ALA A 25 -32.74 19.04 -7.55
CA ALA A 25 -32.96 19.38 -8.95
C ALA A 25 -31.89 18.75 -9.85
N ASP A 26 -30.62 18.76 -9.42
CA ASP A 26 -29.52 18.16 -10.19
C ASP A 26 -29.61 16.63 -10.16
N ALA A 27 -29.90 16.05 -9.01
CA ALA A 27 -30.17 14.61 -8.89
C ALA A 27 -31.35 14.16 -9.78
N ALA A 28 -32.41 14.99 -9.87
CA ALA A 28 -33.54 14.71 -10.74
C ALA A 28 -33.14 14.71 -12.21
N ARG A 29 -32.31 15.67 -12.62
CA ARG A 29 -31.80 15.79 -14.00
C ARG A 29 -30.92 14.59 -14.36
N GLU A 30 -30.03 14.21 -13.45
CA GLU A 30 -29.12 13.06 -13.62
C GLU A 30 -29.89 11.74 -13.78
N LEU A 31 -30.90 11.55 -12.95
CA LEU A 31 -31.70 10.31 -12.92
C LEU A 31 -32.88 10.30 -13.90
N SER A 32 -33.09 11.37 -14.69
CA SER A 32 -34.23 11.54 -15.56
C SER A 32 -35.57 11.44 -14.81
N LEU A 33 -35.63 12.03 -13.60
CA LEU A 33 -36.79 12.10 -12.74
C LEU A 33 -37.27 13.54 -12.55
N SER A 34 -38.47 13.73 -12.00
CA SER A 34 -38.89 15.05 -11.50
C SER A 34 -38.32 15.36 -10.12
N PRO A 35 -38.07 16.63 -9.77
CA PRO A 35 -37.62 16.99 -8.41
C PRO A 35 -38.57 16.54 -7.30
N SER A 36 -39.87 16.47 -7.60
CA SER A 36 -40.88 15.94 -6.68
C SER A 36 -40.72 14.43 -6.46
N ALA A 37 -40.40 13.67 -7.51
CA ALA A 37 -40.12 12.22 -7.41
C ALA A 37 -38.88 11.94 -6.55
N VAL A 38 -37.79 12.71 -6.77
CA VAL A 38 -36.59 12.64 -5.95
C VAL A 38 -36.92 12.93 -4.48
N SER A 39 -37.62 14.05 -4.20
CA SER A 39 -38.02 14.41 -2.84
C SER A 39 -38.90 13.33 -2.18
N HIS A 40 -39.80 12.71 -2.96
CA HIS A 40 -40.66 11.63 -2.46
C HIS A 40 -39.85 10.38 -2.14
N SER A 41 -38.95 9.96 -3.01
CA SER A 41 -38.09 8.78 -2.80
C SER A 41 -37.19 8.93 -1.57
N VAL A 42 -36.60 10.13 -1.40
CA VAL A 42 -35.79 10.43 -0.21
C VAL A 42 -36.64 10.35 1.07
N ARG A 43 -37.85 10.95 1.06
CA ARG A 43 -38.78 10.85 2.24
C ARG A 43 -39.13 9.41 2.56
N LYS A 44 -39.43 8.59 1.56
CA LYS A 44 -39.75 7.17 1.74
C LYS A 44 -38.58 6.41 2.34
N LEU A 45 -37.34 6.72 1.93
CA LEU A 45 -36.15 6.14 2.51
C LEU A 45 -36.01 6.57 3.99
N GLU A 46 -36.17 7.87 4.29
CA GLU A 46 -36.13 8.41 5.64
C GLU A 46 -37.21 7.74 6.54
N ASP A 47 -38.44 7.56 6.03
CA ASP A 47 -39.53 6.90 6.74
C ASP A 47 -39.22 5.41 7.03
N LEU A 48 -38.62 4.68 6.07
CA LEU A 48 -38.24 3.29 6.25
C LEU A 48 -37.08 3.09 7.23
N LEU A 49 -36.15 4.04 7.28
CA LEU A 49 -35.04 4.01 8.21
C LEU A 49 -35.31 4.63 9.57
N GLY A 50 -36.37 5.44 9.68
CA GLY A 50 -36.70 6.16 10.90
C GLY A 50 -35.79 7.35 11.21
N HIS A 51 -34.98 7.79 10.24
CA HIS A 51 -34.01 8.87 10.41
C HIS A 51 -34.13 9.90 9.29
N ARG A 52 -33.95 11.17 9.60
CA ARG A 52 -33.74 12.22 8.60
C ARG A 52 -32.33 12.13 8.06
N LEU A 53 -32.23 12.09 6.75
CA LEU A 53 -30.94 12.00 6.04
C LEU A 53 -30.49 13.35 5.46
N PHE A 54 -31.46 14.28 5.25
CA PHE A 54 -31.18 15.63 4.77
C PHE A 54 -31.74 16.70 5.70
N LEU A 55 -30.95 17.74 5.90
CA LEU A 55 -31.38 19.05 6.38
C LEU A 55 -31.82 19.88 5.16
N ARG A 56 -33.08 20.32 5.18
CA ARG A 56 -33.68 21.10 4.08
C ARG A 56 -33.93 22.51 4.57
N SER A 57 -33.32 23.47 3.91
CA SER A 57 -33.70 24.87 4.02
C SER A 57 -34.16 25.39 2.64
N THR A 58 -34.75 26.57 2.60
CA THR A 58 -35.18 27.22 1.36
C THR A 58 -34.00 27.58 0.44
N ARG A 59 -32.77 27.54 0.95
CA ARG A 59 -31.56 27.95 0.22
C ARG A 59 -30.54 26.83 0.02
N GLU A 60 -30.67 25.69 0.77
CA GLU A 60 -29.61 24.72 0.83
C GLU A 60 -30.11 23.34 1.24
N VAL A 61 -29.52 22.31 0.62
CA VAL A 61 -29.68 20.89 0.97
C VAL A 61 -28.34 20.41 1.54
N ARG A 62 -28.35 19.87 2.76
CA ARG A 62 -27.17 19.27 3.40
C ARG A 62 -27.51 17.90 3.96
N LEU A 63 -26.53 17.00 4.04
CA LEU A 63 -26.69 15.74 4.75
C LEU A 63 -26.74 15.96 6.26
N THR A 64 -27.55 15.18 6.97
CA THR A 64 -27.42 15.01 8.41
C THR A 64 -26.19 14.17 8.74
N ARG A 65 -25.86 13.99 10.02
CA ARG A 65 -24.81 13.06 10.45
C ARG A 65 -25.12 11.62 10.01
N GLU A 66 -26.36 11.19 10.19
CA GLU A 66 -26.88 9.88 9.78
C GLU A 66 -26.84 9.75 8.24
N GLY A 67 -27.21 10.82 7.52
CA GLY A 67 -27.12 10.87 6.07
C GLY A 67 -25.70 10.74 5.56
N ALA A 68 -24.72 11.42 6.18
CA ALA A 68 -23.32 11.34 5.81
C ALA A 68 -22.74 9.94 6.05
N MET A 69 -23.06 9.33 7.21
CA MET A 69 -22.65 7.95 7.50
C MET A 69 -23.22 6.97 6.47
N LEU A 70 -24.52 7.07 6.17
CA LEU A 70 -25.16 6.19 5.20
C LEU A 70 -24.57 6.39 3.79
N MET A 71 -24.27 7.64 3.43
CA MET A 71 -23.70 8.00 2.13
C MET A 71 -22.35 7.30 1.89
N GLU A 72 -21.46 7.31 2.88
CA GLU A 72 -20.17 6.63 2.81
C GLU A 72 -20.33 5.13 2.53
N HIS A 73 -21.27 4.46 3.20
CA HIS A 73 -21.52 3.04 2.98
C HIS A 73 -22.18 2.74 1.63
N ILE A 74 -23.12 3.62 1.19
CA ILE A 74 -23.79 3.44 -0.09
C ILE A 74 -22.81 3.65 -1.26
N GLN A 75 -21.97 4.67 -1.20
CA GLN A 75 -20.95 4.90 -2.23
C GLN A 75 -20.05 3.68 -2.40
N ARG A 76 -19.50 3.15 -1.31
CA ARG A 76 -18.70 1.92 -1.35
C ARG A 76 -19.44 0.73 -1.99
N GLY A 77 -20.71 0.53 -1.62
CA GLY A 77 -21.52 -0.55 -2.20
C GLY A 77 -21.81 -0.34 -3.69
N MET A 78 -22.02 0.89 -4.14
CA MET A 78 -22.23 1.22 -5.56
C MET A 78 -20.94 1.05 -6.38
N ASP A 79 -19.80 1.44 -5.83
CA ASP A 79 -18.49 1.24 -6.46
C ASP A 79 -18.23 -0.27 -6.67
N GLU A 80 -18.59 -1.11 -5.70
CA GLU A 80 -18.44 -2.56 -5.82
C GLU A 80 -19.35 -3.15 -6.89
N MET A 81 -20.62 -2.70 -6.95
CA MET A 81 -21.53 -3.11 -8.03
C MET A 81 -21.01 -2.67 -9.42
N GLN A 82 -20.48 -1.44 -9.51
CA GLN A 82 -19.91 -0.92 -10.76
C GLN A 82 -18.68 -1.74 -11.20
N ARG A 83 -17.84 -2.16 -10.25
CA ARG A 83 -16.73 -3.10 -10.52
C ARG A 83 -17.24 -4.43 -11.07
N GLY A 84 -18.29 -5.01 -10.45
CA GLY A 84 -18.90 -6.24 -10.93
C GLY A 84 -19.44 -6.11 -12.36
N PHE A 85 -20.06 -4.98 -12.71
CA PHE A 85 -20.50 -4.72 -14.10
C PHE A 85 -19.32 -4.55 -15.04
N ALA A 86 -18.27 -3.84 -14.65
CA ALA A 86 -17.07 -3.65 -15.45
C ALA A 86 -16.41 -4.99 -15.80
N LEU A 87 -16.36 -5.95 -14.87
CA LEU A 87 -15.85 -7.29 -15.13
C LEU A 87 -16.63 -8.06 -16.21
N LEU A 88 -17.91 -7.71 -16.41
CA LEU A 88 -18.78 -8.39 -17.38
C LEU A 88 -18.87 -7.66 -18.72
N THR A 89 -18.60 -6.36 -18.74
CA THR A 89 -18.86 -5.50 -19.91
C THR A 89 -17.62 -5.00 -20.62
N SER A 90 -16.43 -5.13 -20.00
CA SER A 90 -15.20 -4.61 -20.60
C SER A 90 -14.41 -5.68 -21.34
N GLU A 91 -14.16 -5.43 -22.63
CA GLU A 91 -12.95 -5.90 -23.34
C GLU A 91 -11.70 -5.19 -22.81
N GLU A 92 -11.82 -4.38 -21.77
CA GLU A 92 -10.81 -3.52 -21.22
C GLU A 92 -9.98 -4.23 -20.14
N ARG A 93 -8.75 -3.76 -19.97
CA ARG A 93 -7.74 -4.28 -19.06
C ARG A 93 -8.29 -4.53 -17.66
N THR A 94 -7.97 -5.69 -17.09
CA THR A 94 -8.36 -6.04 -15.73
C THR A 94 -7.57 -5.18 -14.73
N PRO A 95 -8.21 -4.32 -13.93
CA PRO A 95 -7.51 -3.51 -12.98
C PRO A 95 -6.96 -4.38 -11.84
N LEU A 96 -5.71 -4.17 -11.47
CA LEU A 96 -5.06 -4.74 -10.29
C LEU A 96 -4.55 -3.61 -9.42
N ARG A 97 -5.12 -3.47 -8.24
CA ARG A 97 -4.80 -2.40 -7.28
C ARG A 97 -3.85 -2.91 -6.23
N LEU A 98 -2.67 -2.35 -6.24
CA LEU A 98 -1.58 -2.72 -5.35
C LEU A 98 -1.29 -1.58 -4.38
N HIS A 99 -1.32 -1.88 -3.09
CA HIS A 99 -0.70 -1.05 -2.07
C HIS A 99 0.67 -1.63 -1.70
N THR A 100 1.63 -0.79 -1.34
CA THR A 100 2.97 -1.27 -1.02
C THR A 100 3.74 -0.32 -0.11
N ALA A 101 4.67 -0.86 0.66
CA ALA A 101 5.67 -0.07 1.38
C ALA A 101 6.48 0.79 0.38
N PRO A 102 6.64 2.11 0.62
CA PRO A 102 7.22 3.03 -0.35
C PRO A 102 8.62 2.67 -0.82
N SER A 103 9.49 2.22 0.09
CA SER A 103 10.86 1.85 -0.26
C SER A 103 10.92 0.56 -1.07
N PHE A 104 10.07 -0.43 -0.78
CA PHE A 104 9.96 -1.64 -1.59
C PHE A 104 9.49 -1.31 -3.01
N ALA A 105 8.49 -0.43 -3.13
CA ALA A 105 8.02 0.04 -4.43
C ALA A 105 9.16 0.62 -5.27
N THR A 106 9.90 1.59 -4.73
CA THR A 106 10.90 2.34 -5.50
C THR A 106 12.20 1.57 -5.73
N GLN A 107 12.64 0.80 -4.76
CA GLN A 107 13.94 0.13 -4.80
C GLN A 107 13.88 -1.24 -5.47
N TRP A 108 12.83 -2.01 -5.22
CA TRP A 108 12.77 -3.39 -5.71
C TRP A 108 11.73 -3.60 -6.80
N LEU A 109 10.49 -3.12 -6.60
CA LEU A 109 9.35 -3.45 -7.48
C LEU A 109 9.41 -2.70 -8.81
N LEU A 110 9.46 -1.36 -8.80
CA LEU A 110 9.43 -0.53 -10.01
C LEU A 110 10.53 -0.87 -11.02
N PRO A 111 11.79 -1.14 -10.63
CA PRO A 111 12.82 -1.52 -11.59
C PRO A 111 12.50 -2.79 -12.38
N ARG A 112 11.66 -3.68 -11.86
CA ARG A 112 11.29 -4.97 -12.45
C ARG A 112 9.97 -4.96 -13.23
N LEU A 113 9.13 -3.95 -12.99
CA LEU A 113 7.79 -3.87 -13.59
C LEU A 113 7.78 -3.76 -15.11
N ALA A 114 8.82 -3.21 -15.72
CA ALA A 114 8.89 -3.07 -17.18
C ALA A 114 8.74 -4.41 -17.91
N GLY A 115 9.30 -5.49 -17.34
CA GLY A 115 9.13 -6.86 -17.85
C GLY A 115 7.68 -7.32 -17.72
N PHE A 116 7.12 -7.19 -16.52
CA PHE A 116 5.75 -7.61 -16.24
C PHE A 116 4.72 -6.91 -17.14
N VAL A 117 4.80 -5.58 -17.26
CA VAL A 117 3.86 -4.80 -18.10
C VAL A 117 3.95 -5.17 -19.57
N ARG A 118 5.15 -5.46 -20.08
CA ARG A 118 5.35 -5.91 -21.45
C ARG A 118 4.72 -7.29 -21.69
N ASP A 119 4.87 -8.20 -20.73
CA ASP A 119 4.45 -9.59 -20.87
C ASP A 119 2.94 -9.77 -20.54
N HIS A 120 2.34 -8.80 -19.83
CA HIS A 120 0.92 -8.78 -19.43
C HIS A 120 0.22 -7.45 -19.77
N PRO A 121 0.09 -7.09 -21.07
CA PRO A 121 -0.44 -5.77 -21.48
C PRO A 121 -1.95 -5.59 -21.19
N ASN A 122 -2.66 -6.67 -20.88
CA ASN A 122 -4.07 -6.69 -20.50
C ASN A 122 -4.31 -6.36 -19.01
N ILE A 123 -3.26 -6.26 -18.19
CA ILE A 123 -3.40 -5.91 -16.77
C ILE A 123 -3.19 -4.41 -16.58
N ASP A 124 -4.20 -3.73 -16.00
CA ASP A 124 -4.11 -2.33 -15.60
C ASP A 124 -3.62 -2.22 -14.16
N LEU A 125 -2.32 -1.99 -13.97
CA LEU A 125 -1.72 -1.87 -12.65
C LEU A 125 -1.94 -0.48 -12.05
N ARG A 126 -2.51 -0.44 -10.85
CA ARG A 126 -2.69 0.79 -10.07
C ARG A 126 -1.97 0.70 -8.75
N PHE A 127 -1.03 1.62 -8.52
CA PHE A 127 -0.19 1.62 -7.34
C PHE A 127 -0.57 2.74 -6.38
N SER A 128 -0.56 2.40 -5.11
CA SER A 128 -0.49 3.35 -4.00
C SER A 128 0.63 2.92 -3.06
N ALA A 129 1.34 3.88 -2.50
CA ALA A 129 2.42 3.59 -1.56
C ALA A 129 2.31 4.46 -0.32
N SER A 130 2.19 3.82 0.83
CA SER A 130 2.24 4.48 2.14
C SER A 130 2.76 3.52 3.22
N THR A 131 2.96 4.04 4.43
CA THR A 131 3.32 3.23 5.60
C THR A 131 2.11 2.73 6.38
N ASP A 132 0.91 3.18 6.01
CA ASP A 132 -0.33 2.69 6.59
C ASP A 132 -0.68 1.33 5.98
N TYR A 133 -1.38 0.51 6.74
CA TYR A 133 -1.91 -0.75 6.21
C TYR A 133 -3.05 -0.46 5.22
N ALA A 134 -3.05 -1.17 4.09
CA ALA A 134 -4.14 -1.10 3.13
C ALA A 134 -5.47 -1.49 3.79
N ARG A 135 -6.52 -0.78 3.43
CA ARG A 135 -7.90 -1.18 3.74
C ARG A 135 -8.41 -2.03 2.59
N PHE A 136 -8.46 -3.34 2.80
CA PHE A 136 -8.91 -4.29 1.78
C PHE A 136 -10.42 -4.24 1.50
N ASP A 137 -11.16 -3.41 2.22
CA ASP A 137 -12.61 -3.41 2.12
C ASP A 137 -13.11 -2.97 0.74
N ASP A 138 -12.34 -2.16 -0.02
CA ASP A 138 -12.71 -1.76 -1.38
C ASP A 138 -11.58 -1.14 -2.23
N ASP A 139 -10.40 -0.87 -1.68
CA ASP A 139 -9.41 -0.04 -2.38
C ASP A 139 -8.26 -0.84 -3.03
N PHE A 140 -7.90 -2.02 -2.48
CA PHE A 140 -6.72 -2.77 -2.89
C PHE A 140 -6.98 -4.27 -2.98
N ASP A 141 -6.37 -4.91 -3.98
CA ASP A 141 -6.42 -6.36 -4.19
C ASP A 141 -5.32 -7.06 -3.39
N LEU A 142 -4.18 -6.38 -3.19
CA LEU A 142 -3.05 -6.86 -2.40
C LEU A 142 -2.26 -5.70 -1.78
N ASP A 143 -1.53 -6.02 -0.71
CA ASP A 143 -0.65 -5.10 0.01
C ASP A 143 0.72 -5.74 0.25
N ILE A 144 1.79 -4.99 0.02
CA ILE A 144 3.15 -5.39 0.40
C ILE A 144 3.57 -4.53 1.57
N VAL A 145 3.52 -5.08 2.75
CA VAL A 145 3.81 -4.38 4.01
C VAL A 145 5.22 -4.64 4.50
N TYR A 146 5.82 -3.67 5.14
CA TYR A 146 7.08 -3.82 5.86
C TYR A 146 6.85 -4.22 7.31
N GLY A 147 7.57 -5.23 7.76
CA GLY A 147 7.43 -5.83 9.09
C GLY A 147 6.29 -6.85 9.18
N GLU A 148 6.24 -7.57 10.28
CA GLU A 148 5.23 -8.61 10.49
C GLU A 148 3.83 -7.98 10.55
N PRO A 149 2.90 -8.42 9.67
CA PRO A 149 1.56 -7.85 9.62
C PRO A 149 0.77 -8.15 10.90
N LYS A 150 -0.01 -7.18 11.36
CA LYS A 150 -0.92 -7.36 12.49
C LYS A 150 -1.87 -8.54 12.26
N PRO A 151 -2.34 -9.20 13.33
CA PRO A 151 -3.37 -10.23 13.22
C PRO A 151 -4.58 -9.74 12.44
N SER A 152 -4.95 -10.45 11.38
CA SER A 152 -6.06 -10.11 10.49
C SER A 152 -6.61 -11.37 9.84
N PRO A 153 -7.82 -11.37 9.26
CA PRO A 153 -8.37 -12.51 8.53
C PRO A 153 -7.70 -12.75 7.17
N HIS A 154 -6.77 -11.89 6.77
CA HIS A 154 -6.11 -11.95 5.46
C HIS A 154 -5.00 -13.00 5.43
N GLU A 155 -4.68 -13.50 4.24
CA GLU A 155 -3.51 -14.33 4.02
C GLU A 155 -2.25 -13.48 4.05
N LYS A 156 -1.17 -14.07 4.58
CA LYS A 156 0.13 -13.43 4.75
C LYS A 156 1.20 -14.37 4.21
N ILE A 157 1.92 -13.91 3.23
CA ILE A 157 3.02 -14.65 2.61
C ILE A 157 4.31 -13.89 2.91
N PRO A 158 5.25 -14.45 3.68
CA PRO A 158 6.57 -13.86 3.83
C PRO A 158 7.24 -13.81 2.46
N LEU A 159 7.80 -12.66 2.09
CA LEU A 159 8.43 -12.49 0.78
C LEU A 159 9.87 -12.97 0.83
N ALA A 160 10.90 -12.35 1.01
CA ALA A 160 12.25 -12.87 0.99
C ALA A 160 12.92 -12.76 2.38
N LEU A 161 13.92 -13.60 2.64
CA LEU A 161 14.90 -13.30 3.67
C LEU A 161 15.80 -12.17 3.17
N GLU A 162 15.88 -11.10 3.94
CA GLU A 162 16.68 -9.92 3.65
C GLU A 162 17.91 -9.91 4.53
N GLY A 163 19.08 -9.86 3.92
CA GLY A 163 20.32 -9.64 4.64
C GLY A 163 20.51 -8.16 4.97
N LEU A 164 20.87 -7.85 6.21
CA LEU A 164 21.16 -6.49 6.65
C LEU A 164 22.68 -6.29 6.73
N ALA A 165 23.17 -5.24 6.07
CA ALA A 165 24.60 -4.95 6.03
C ALA A 165 24.90 -3.45 6.06
N PRO A 166 26.07 -3.04 6.61
CA PRO A 166 26.65 -1.74 6.35
C PRO A 166 26.97 -1.57 4.85
N LEU A 167 26.47 -0.49 4.24
CA LEU A 167 26.66 -0.18 2.83
C LEU A 167 27.18 1.24 2.68
N CYS A 168 28.13 1.44 1.77
CA CYS A 168 28.66 2.77 1.45
C CYS A 168 29.27 2.79 0.04
N THR A 169 29.65 3.97 -0.42
CA THR A 169 30.41 4.09 -1.69
C THR A 169 31.78 3.38 -1.62
N PRO A 170 32.33 2.93 -2.75
CA PRO A 170 33.68 2.35 -2.80
C PRO A 170 34.76 3.25 -2.17
N ALA A 171 34.67 4.56 -2.36
CA ALA A 171 35.60 5.53 -1.78
C ALA A 171 35.60 5.56 -0.26
N LEU A 172 34.40 5.46 0.37
CA LEU A 172 34.31 5.35 1.83
C LEU A 172 34.76 3.97 2.33
N ALA A 173 34.53 2.92 1.57
CA ALA A 173 34.91 1.55 1.92
C ALA A 173 36.41 1.37 2.11
N GLU A 174 37.25 2.15 1.40
CA GLU A 174 38.70 2.13 1.56
C GLU A 174 39.16 2.44 2.99
N ARG A 175 38.35 3.17 3.75
CA ARG A 175 38.59 3.60 5.13
C ARG A 175 38.02 2.62 6.17
N ILE A 176 37.32 1.57 5.73
CA ILE A 176 36.62 0.63 6.61
C ILE A 176 37.24 -0.75 6.41
N ARG A 177 38.07 -1.21 7.36
CA ARG A 177 38.75 -2.50 7.33
C ARG A 177 38.23 -3.46 8.38
N LYS A 178 37.67 -2.93 9.45
CA LYS A 178 37.09 -3.66 10.59
C LYS A 178 35.88 -2.92 11.15
N PRO A 179 35.01 -3.58 11.89
CA PRO A 179 33.76 -2.98 12.41
C PRO A 179 33.98 -1.70 13.21
N GLU A 180 35.09 -1.61 13.96
CA GLU A 180 35.38 -0.44 14.82
C GLU A 180 35.64 0.83 13.98
N ASP A 181 36.04 0.70 12.72
CA ASP A 181 36.27 1.85 11.85
C ASP A 181 34.97 2.65 11.61
N LEU A 182 33.80 2.01 11.77
CA LEU A 182 32.49 2.67 11.67
C LEU A 182 32.29 3.77 12.70
N TYR A 183 32.99 3.75 13.86
CA TYR A 183 32.93 4.85 14.82
C TYR A 183 33.47 6.18 14.29
N HIS A 184 34.27 6.12 13.23
CA HIS A 184 34.88 7.28 12.58
C HIS A 184 34.17 7.68 11.28
N MET A 185 33.05 7.03 10.96
CA MET A 185 32.28 7.30 9.77
C MET A 185 30.96 8.01 10.09
N PRO A 186 30.46 8.87 9.23
CA PRO A 186 29.07 9.34 9.32
C PRO A 186 28.15 8.14 9.15
N LEU A 187 27.34 7.79 10.17
CA LEU A 187 26.37 6.70 10.08
C LEU A 187 25.00 7.27 9.70
N ILE A 188 24.38 6.69 8.71
CA ILE A 188 23.03 7.02 8.25
C ILE A 188 22.06 6.05 8.91
N GLN A 189 21.06 6.60 9.64
CA GLN A 189 20.03 5.85 10.34
C GLN A 189 18.71 5.91 9.57
N CYS A 190 18.13 4.74 9.27
CA CYS A 190 16.73 4.65 8.87
C CYS A 190 15.88 4.34 10.11
N GLU A 191 14.97 5.26 10.48
CA GLU A 191 14.25 5.17 11.75
C GLU A 191 13.12 4.13 11.75
N VAL A 192 12.62 3.76 10.56
CA VAL A 192 11.54 2.77 10.42
C VAL A 192 12.02 1.33 10.34
N GLN A 193 13.33 1.10 10.27
CA GLN A 193 13.88 -0.26 10.21
C GLN A 193 13.67 -1.05 11.50
N MET A 194 13.33 -2.33 11.35
CA MET A 194 13.22 -3.27 12.48
C MET A 194 14.55 -3.47 13.18
N TYR A 195 15.65 -3.52 12.43
CA TYR A 195 17.01 -3.64 12.94
C TYR A 195 17.79 -2.36 12.66
N GLN A 196 18.20 -1.69 13.70
CA GLN A 196 18.95 -0.43 13.65
C GLN A 196 20.42 -0.64 14.00
N TRP A 197 21.23 0.38 13.78
CA TRP A 197 22.66 0.38 14.12
C TRP A 197 22.93 -0.15 15.53
N LYS A 198 22.14 0.25 16.53
CA LYS A 198 22.30 -0.24 17.91
C LYS A 198 22.31 -1.76 17.96
N GLY A 199 21.31 -2.41 17.39
CA GLY A 199 21.21 -3.87 17.35
C GLY A 199 22.34 -4.52 16.54
N TRP A 200 22.77 -3.87 15.45
CA TRP A 200 23.88 -4.36 14.65
C TRP A 200 25.22 -4.34 15.41
N PHE A 201 25.53 -3.23 16.12
CA PHE A 201 26.74 -3.16 16.96
C PHE A 201 26.70 -4.18 18.08
N GLU A 202 25.58 -4.31 18.79
CA GLU A 202 25.39 -5.30 19.86
C GLU A 202 25.55 -6.75 19.33
N ALA A 203 25.00 -7.08 18.15
CA ALA A 203 25.15 -8.39 17.53
C ALA A 203 26.61 -8.71 17.16
N ASN A 204 27.42 -7.68 16.91
CA ASN A 204 28.86 -7.79 16.63
C ASN A 204 29.75 -7.57 17.88
N GLN A 205 29.15 -7.61 19.09
CA GLN A 205 29.84 -7.47 20.37
C GLN A 205 30.58 -6.13 20.53
N LEU A 206 30.04 -5.09 19.94
CA LEU A 206 30.56 -3.72 19.96
C LEU A 206 29.58 -2.79 20.67
N PRO A 207 30.04 -1.83 21.48
CA PRO A 207 29.17 -0.82 22.06
C PRO A 207 28.58 0.06 20.96
N PRO A 208 27.27 0.33 21.00
CA PRO A 208 26.65 1.20 19.98
C PRO A 208 27.14 2.65 20.12
N PRO A 209 27.32 3.37 19.01
CA PRO A 209 27.69 4.77 19.05
C PRO A 209 26.57 5.62 19.68
N THR A 210 26.96 6.71 20.32
CA THR A 210 26.01 7.63 20.98
C THR A 210 25.35 8.61 20.02
N HIS A 211 25.95 8.80 18.84
CA HIS A 211 25.48 9.75 17.84
C HIS A 211 25.45 9.09 16.45
N TYR A 212 24.41 9.42 15.69
CA TYR A 212 24.26 9.09 14.28
C TYR A 212 24.23 10.41 13.48
N GLY A 213 24.73 10.38 12.25
CA GLY A 213 24.79 11.55 11.39
C GLY A 213 23.40 11.96 10.87
N LEU A 214 23.02 11.38 9.75
CA LEU A 214 21.73 11.64 9.09
C LEU A 214 20.67 10.62 9.52
N ARG A 215 19.40 11.07 9.56
CA ARG A 215 18.26 10.24 9.91
C ARG A 215 17.17 10.39 8.85
N PHE A 216 16.62 9.28 8.41
CA PHE A 216 15.55 9.25 7.43
C PHE A 216 14.42 8.34 7.91
N ASP A 217 13.21 8.63 7.49
CA ASP A 217 12.03 7.81 7.73
C ASP A 217 11.73 6.83 6.58
N ARG A 218 12.64 6.74 5.59
CA ARG A 218 12.51 5.85 4.42
C ARG A 218 13.87 5.27 4.03
N SER A 219 13.91 3.93 3.83
CA SER A 219 15.09 3.23 3.33
C SER A 219 15.56 3.77 1.98
N SER A 220 14.64 4.10 1.08
CA SER A 220 15.00 4.66 -0.23
C SER A 220 15.78 5.98 -0.13
N MET A 221 15.44 6.85 0.84
CA MET A 221 16.19 8.09 1.09
C MET A 221 17.55 7.82 1.73
N ALA A 222 17.61 6.87 2.67
CA ALA A 222 18.86 6.48 3.32
C ALA A 222 19.84 5.85 2.31
N ILE A 223 19.35 5.00 1.40
CA ILE A 223 20.14 4.41 0.31
C ILE A 223 20.65 5.51 -0.61
N ALA A 224 19.80 6.43 -1.06
CA ALA A 224 20.20 7.54 -1.93
C ALA A 224 21.28 8.40 -1.26
N ALA A 225 21.14 8.74 0.02
CA ALA A 225 22.16 9.48 0.77
C ALA A 225 23.50 8.74 0.85
N ALA A 226 23.48 7.39 0.96
CA ALA A 226 24.69 6.60 0.94
C ALA A 226 25.35 6.58 -0.45
N VAL A 227 24.57 6.51 -1.53
CA VAL A 227 25.05 6.61 -2.92
C VAL A 227 25.71 7.97 -3.17
N ASP A 228 25.16 9.05 -2.62
CA ASP A 228 25.72 10.40 -2.68
C ASP A 228 26.98 10.56 -1.78
N GLY A 229 27.41 9.50 -1.10
CA GLY A 229 28.64 9.51 -0.28
C GLY A 229 28.50 10.21 1.06
N LEU A 230 27.27 10.47 1.55
CA LEU A 230 27.02 11.17 2.80
C LEU A 230 27.34 10.34 4.06
N GLY A 231 27.59 9.03 3.90
CA GLY A 231 27.96 8.15 5.00
C GLY A 231 27.76 6.69 4.73
N VAL A 232 27.79 5.90 5.79
CA VAL A 232 27.52 4.46 5.78
C VAL A 232 26.09 4.24 6.25
N VAL A 233 25.29 3.55 5.45
CA VAL A 233 23.94 3.14 5.80
C VAL A 233 23.91 1.69 6.25
N LEU A 234 23.09 1.37 7.26
CA LEU A 234 22.75 -0.01 7.58
C LEU A 234 21.45 -0.32 6.87
N GLU A 235 21.49 -1.20 5.85
CA GLU A 235 20.32 -1.39 4.99
C GLU A 235 20.18 -2.83 4.47
N SER A 236 18.96 -3.15 4.04
CA SER A 236 18.64 -4.41 3.37
C SER A 236 19.40 -4.54 2.04
N THR A 237 20.09 -5.66 1.85
CA THR A 237 20.75 -5.99 0.60
C THR A 237 19.77 -6.23 -0.54
N LEU A 238 18.52 -6.62 -0.22
CA LEU A 238 17.43 -6.74 -1.20
C LEU A 238 16.99 -5.35 -1.72
N LEU A 239 16.78 -4.40 -0.83
CA LEU A 239 16.38 -3.05 -1.22
C LEU A 239 17.53 -2.29 -1.91
N SER A 240 18.76 -2.62 -1.59
CA SER A 240 19.98 -1.99 -2.18
C SER A 240 20.56 -2.80 -3.34
N GLU A 241 19.85 -3.81 -3.82
CA GLU A 241 20.38 -4.75 -4.83
C GLU A 241 20.87 -4.03 -6.10
N ARG A 242 20.11 -3.07 -6.58
CA ARG A 242 20.43 -2.29 -7.78
C ARG A 242 21.74 -1.52 -7.63
N GLU A 243 21.92 -0.83 -6.52
CA GLU A 243 23.08 -0.02 -6.21
C GLU A 243 24.31 -0.90 -5.98
N LEU A 244 24.13 -2.08 -5.38
CA LEU A 244 25.18 -3.09 -5.22
C LEU A 244 25.60 -3.68 -6.57
N GLN A 245 24.65 -4.03 -7.44
CA GLN A 245 24.93 -4.56 -8.77
C GLN A 245 25.64 -3.55 -9.67
N ARG A 246 25.35 -2.26 -9.52
CA ARG A 246 26.00 -1.17 -10.25
C ARG A 246 27.36 -0.76 -9.67
N GLY A 247 27.72 -1.28 -8.51
CA GLY A 247 28.92 -0.88 -7.80
C GLY A 247 28.87 0.54 -7.21
N GLU A 248 27.70 1.15 -7.17
CA GLU A 248 27.47 2.46 -6.54
C GLU A 248 27.60 2.35 -5.02
N LEU A 249 27.15 1.22 -4.46
CA LEU A 249 27.37 0.82 -3.06
C LEU A 249 28.13 -0.50 -3.00
N VAL A 250 28.89 -0.68 -1.92
CA VAL A 250 29.60 -1.92 -1.58
C VAL A 250 29.37 -2.30 -0.12
N ARG A 251 29.65 -3.55 0.21
CA ARG A 251 29.62 -4.10 1.57
C ARG A 251 31.03 -4.13 2.14
N PRO A 252 31.53 -3.09 2.82
CA PRO A 252 32.94 -3.00 3.25
C PRO A 252 33.33 -4.07 4.27
N LEU A 253 32.36 -4.63 4.98
CA LEU A 253 32.59 -5.60 6.05
C LEU A 253 32.02 -7.00 5.73
N ALA A 254 31.80 -7.31 4.44
CA ALA A 254 31.32 -8.63 4.04
C ALA A 254 32.21 -9.75 4.55
N GLY A 255 31.61 -10.76 5.18
CA GLY A 255 32.33 -11.93 5.72
C GLY A 255 33.15 -11.66 6.98
N SER A 256 33.24 -10.40 7.47
CA SER A 256 33.97 -10.03 8.70
C SER A 256 33.07 -9.67 9.88
N THR A 257 31.76 -9.62 9.66
CA THR A 257 30.75 -9.31 10.66
C THR A 257 29.64 -10.34 10.65
N ARG A 258 28.90 -10.41 11.78
CA ARG A 258 27.72 -11.24 11.84
C ARG A 258 26.66 -10.66 10.92
N GLU A 259 26.20 -11.47 9.98
CA GLU A 259 25.07 -11.12 9.12
C GLU A 259 23.76 -11.31 9.88
N VAL A 260 22.86 -10.35 9.77
CA VAL A 260 21.50 -10.40 10.30
C VAL A 260 20.58 -10.65 9.12
N GLU A 261 19.79 -11.70 9.20
CA GLU A 261 18.76 -12.00 8.20
C GLU A 261 17.39 -11.93 8.85
N TYR A 262 16.42 -11.39 8.13
CA TYR A 262 15.05 -11.24 8.59
C TYR A 262 14.07 -11.21 7.43
N VAL A 263 12.80 -11.50 7.70
CA VAL A 263 11.73 -11.27 6.73
C VAL A 263 11.28 -9.82 6.88
N GLY A 264 11.70 -8.98 5.93
CA GLY A 264 11.37 -7.55 5.94
C GLY A 264 10.00 -7.24 5.39
N HIS A 265 9.56 -7.98 4.35
CA HIS A 265 8.31 -7.69 3.65
C HIS A 265 7.39 -8.91 3.59
N TYR A 266 6.09 -8.63 3.61
CA TYR A 266 5.02 -9.62 3.52
C TYR A 266 4.01 -9.19 2.46
N LEU A 267 3.60 -10.14 1.62
CA LEU A 267 2.43 -9.98 0.78
C LEU A 267 1.19 -10.33 1.60
N VAL A 268 0.24 -9.41 1.66
CA VAL A 268 -1.04 -9.57 2.37
C VAL A 268 -2.18 -9.43 1.38
N HIS A 269 -3.16 -10.34 1.44
CA HIS A 269 -4.34 -10.27 0.59
C HIS A 269 -5.55 -10.96 1.24
N PRO A 270 -6.79 -10.62 0.85
CA PRO A 270 -7.99 -11.25 1.37
C PRO A 270 -8.04 -12.76 1.05
N ARG A 271 -8.45 -13.59 2.01
CA ARG A 271 -8.58 -15.06 1.81
C ARG A 271 -9.61 -15.45 0.76
N ARG A 272 -10.63 -14.62 0.55
CA ARG A 272 -11.77 -14.86 -0.35
C ARG A 272 -11.96 -13.73 -1.36
N ALA A 273 -10.93 -12.99 -1.71
CA ALA A 273 -11.04 -12.10 -2.86
C ALA A 273 -11.47 -12.97 -4.05
N HIS A 274 -12.39 -12.47 -4.87
CA HIS A 274 -12.59 -13.02 -6.20
C HIS A 274 -11.26 -12.83 -6.92
N ARG A 275 -10.41 -13.86 -6.83
CA ARG A 275 -9.07 -13.87 -7.39
C ARG A 275 -9.24 -13.92 -8.90
N HIS A 276 -9.24 -12.75 -9.50
CA HIS A 276 -9.19 -12.67 -10.95
C HIS A 276 -7.78 -13.04 -11.44
N GLU A 277 -7.68 -13.46 -12.67
CA GLU A 277 -6.44 -13.92 -13.31
C GLU A 277 -5.25 -12.93 -13.11
N ALA A 278 -5.51 -11.63 -13.18
CA ALA A 278 -4.48 -10.60 -12.97
C ALA A 278 -3.82 -10.66 -11.59
N PHE A 279 -4.59 -10.99 -10.52
CA PHE A 279 -4.05 -11.14 -9.17
C PHE A 279 -3.11 -12.36 -9.10
N GLU A 280 -3.55 -13.52 -9.57
CA GLU A 280 -2.74 -14.75 -9.51
C GLU A 280 -1.49 -14.61 -10.41
N THR A 281 -1.63 -13.98 -11.57
CA THR A 281 -0.52 -13.69 -12.48
C THR A 281 0.53 -12.78 -11.82
N PHE A 282 0.10 -11.69 -11.19
CA PHE A 282 1.03 -10.79 -10.51
C PHE A 282 1.68 -11.44 -9.30
N LYS A 283 0.92 -12.18 -8.49
CA LYS A 283 1.42 -12.91 -7.32
C LYS A 283 2.48 -13.93 -7.73
N ALA A 284 2.21 -14.76 -8.74
CA ALA A 284 3.16 -15.75 -9.24
C ALA A 284 4.44 -15.08 -9.77
N TRP A 285 4.29 -13.99 -10.54
CA TRP A 285 5.42 -13.20 -11.01
C TRP A 285 6.26 -12.62 -9.87
N LEU A 286 5.61 -12.03 -8.85
CA LEU A 286 6.28 -11.44 -7.69
C LEU A 286 7.09 -12.48 -6.92
N LEU A 287 6.48 -13.62 -6.60
CA LEU A 287 7.12 -14.71 -5.87
C LEU A 287 8.29 -15.30 -6.68
N HIS A 288 8.10 -15.52 -7.97
CA HIS A 288 9.16 -15.99 -8.86
C HIS A 288 10.33 -15.00 -8.93
N ALA A 289 10.05 -13.69 -9.07
CA ALA A 289 11.07 -12.65 -9.12
C ALA A 289 11.87 -12.51 -7.81
N LEU A 290 11.29 -12.93 -6.68
CA LEU A 290 11.95 -13.02 -5.37
C LEU A 290 12.65 -14.37 -5.13
N GLY A 291 12.57 -15.31 -6.07
CA GLY A 291 13.15 -16.64 -5.91
C GLY A 291 12.40 -17.54 -4.91
N ILE A 292 11.14 -17.21 -4.63
CA ILE A 292 10.29 -17.98 -3.73
C ILE A 292 9.56 -19.03 -4.57
N ALA A 293 9.76 -20.32 -4.26
CA ALA A 293 8.98 -21.38 -4.89
C ALA A 293 7.51 -21.25 -4.48
N ASP A 294 6.59 -21.35 -5.45
CA ASP A 294 5.16 -21.42 -5.14
C ASP A 294 4.93 -22.59 -4.18
N ALA A 295 4.50 -22.31 -2.99
CA ALA A 295 3.93 -23.32 -2.10
C ALA A 295 2.55 -23.66 -2.66
N SER A 296 2.52 -24.67 -3.55
CA SER A 296 1.29 -25.27 -4.12
C SER A 296 0.41 -25.84 -3.00
#